data_dbbaf3602ec0db302e37e16600429d4a
#
_entry.id   dbbaf3602ec0db302e37e16600429d4a
#
_cell.length_a   1.000
_cell.length_b   1.000
_cell.length_c   1.000
_cell.angle_alpha   90.00
_cell.angle_beta   90.00
_cell.angle_gamma   90.00
#
_symmetry.space_group_name_H-M   'P 1'
#
loop_
_entity.id
_entity.type
_entity.pdbx_description
1 polymer ?
#
loop_
_entity_poly.entity_id
_entity_poly.type
_entity_poly.pdbx_seq_one_letter_code
_entity_poly.pdbx_strand_id
1 'polypeptide(L)'
;MRKQALVIGSGPSGLMAADRLSAAGISVTIAEAKPSAGRKFLMAGKSGLNLTKDETFENFQRAYWGRQPLLAPILGTFQSKDIIAWADGLGAETFVGSTKRVFPKVMKASPLLRSWLARLSDQGVTLRTRWRWAGGDGRTFAFETPEGTQELCPDVTILALGGASWPRLGSDGAWTAWFAGQKIPLAPFTPCNVAVRIDWSSHMSTQFGKPLKSVTFLTNARRVRGEAVISAKGLEGSGIYEITRDLRQNKDLKIDLLPDWSLNKITTALNKPKGKNSQSTFWRKALKLGPEKQSLLHEFARPLPRASEELAKLIKSLPVRHQGLRPIEEAISTGGGVSFDALDETLMIKSMPGVFCVGEMLDWEAPTGGYLISAALATGRWAGTKATEYLQRQTH
;
A
#
# COMPACT_ATOMS: atom_id res chain seq x y z
N MET A 1 28.85 20.18 20.45
CA MET A 1 28.95 19.03 19.52
C MET A 1 27.75 19.06 18.59
N ARG A 2 27.89 18.57 17.34
CA ARG A 2 26.75 18.47 16.40
C ARG A 2 25.78 17.41 16.90
N LYS A 3 24.48 17.72 16.96
CA LYS A 3 23.44 16.77 17.37
C LYS A 3 23.38 15.56 16.41
N GLN A 4 23.13 14.38 16.95
CA GLN A 4 23.11 13.12 16.22
C GLN A 4 21.71 12.54 16.17
N ALA A 5 21.29 12.16 14.98
CA ALA A 5 20.02 11.45 14.75
C ALA A 5 20.25 10.08 14.15
N LEU A 6 19.49 9.11 14.63
CA LEU A 6 19.44 7.76 14.11
C LEU A 6 18.10 7.53 13.41
N VAL A 7 18.15 6.99 12.19
CA VAL A 7 16.95 6.53 11.47
C VAL A 7 17.07 5.02 11.27
N ILE A 8 16.11 4.25 11.76
CA ILE A 8 16.11 2.80 11.63
C ILE A 8 15.10 2.38 10.55
N GLY A 9 15.63 1.94 9.41
CA GLY A 9 14.88 1.62 8.20
C GLY A 9 15.02 2.67 7.11
N SER A 10 15.38 2.24 5.90
CA SER A 10 15.60 3.06 4.72
C SER A 10 14.47 2.99 3.70
N GLY A 11 13.23 2.78 4.16
CA GLY A 11 12.01 2.96 3.36
C GLY A 11 11.69 4.44 3.09
N PRO A 12 10.62 4.75 2.33
CA PRO A 12 10.28 6.14 1.99
C PRO A 12 10.14 7.05 3.21
N SER A 13 9.57 6.57 4.31
CA SER A 13 9.40 7.35 5.54
C SER A 13 10.73 7.64 6.22
N GLY A 14 11.62 6.64 6.33
CA GLY A 14 12.94 6.82 6.94
C GLY A 14 13.84 7.74 6.10
N LEU A 15 13.86 7.56 4.78
CA LEU A 15 14.62 8.45 3.88
C LEU A 15 14.13 9.89 3.95
N MET A 16 12.81 10.11 4.04
CA MET A 16 12.24 11.46 4.15
C MET A 16 12.54 12.09 5.52
N ALA A 17 12.52 11.33 6.59
CA ALA A 17 12.93 11.82 7.91
C ALA A 17 14.41 12.22 7.91
N ALA A 18 15.27 11.39 7.33
CA ALA A 18 16.71 11.68 7.18
C ALA A 18 16.95 12.95 6.36
N ASP A 19 16.21 13.13 5.26
CA ASP A 19 16.27 14.32 4.40
C ASP A 19 15.94 15.61 5.18
N ARG A 20 14.94 15.56 6.04
CA ARG A 20 14.55 16.73 6.88
C ARG A 20 15.58 17.02 7.97
N LEU A 21 16.06 15.99 8.65
CA LEU A 21 17.05 16.12 9.72
C LEU A 21 18.39 16.64 9.19
N SER A 22 18.89 16.08 8.09
CA SER A 22 20.17 16.50 7.49
C SER A 22 20.08 17.92 6.90
N ALA A 23 18.96 18.28 6.25
CA ALA A 23 18.73 19.64 5.77
C ALA A 23 18.72 20.68 6.91
N ALA A 24 18.37 20.28 8.14
CA ALA A 24 18.45 21.11 9.34
C ALA A 24 19.84 21.13 10.00
N GLY A 25 20.83 20.50 9.37
CA GLY A 25 22.22 20.50 9.86
C GLY A 25 22.53 19.43 10.91
N ILE A 26 21.61 18.49 11.19
CA ILE A 26 21.82 17.40 12.14
C ILE A 26 22.66 16.30 11.48
N SER A 27 23.55 15.64 12.23
CA SER A 27 24.30 14.48 11.75
C SER A 27 23.40 13.25 11.75
N VAL A 28 23.16 12.63 10.60
CA VAL A 28 22.19 11.52 10.46
C VAL A 28 22.89 10.23 10.09
N THR A 29 22.60 9.17 10.85
CA THR A 29 22.91 7.79 10.48
C THR A 29 21.63 7.04 10.17
N ILE A 30 21.56 6.40 9.00
CA ILE A 30 20.47 5.47 8.64
C ILE A 30 20.98 4.06 8.83
N ALA A 31 20.32 3.25 9.66
CA ALA A 31 20.56 1.82 9.82
C ALA A 31 19.54 1.02 9.00
N GLU A 32 19.99 0.17 8.09
CA GLU A 32 19.17 -0.65 7.19
C GLU A 32 19.56 -2.13 7.33
N ALA A 33 18.59 -2.98 7.67
CA ALA A 33 18.84 -4.41 7.86
C ALA A 33 19.23 -5.15 6.57
N LYS A 34 18.80 -4.66 5.42
CA LYS A 34 19.07 -5.30 4.12
C LYS A 34 20.33 -4.71 3.45
N PRO A 35 20.88 -5.39 2.42
CA PRO A 35 22.08 -4.91 1.75
C PRO A 35 21.89 -3.66 0.88
N SER A 36 20.66 -3.15 0.73
CA SER A 36 20.36 -1.94 -0.05
C SER A 36 19.12 -1.23 0.46
N ALA A 37 19.09 0.09 0.33
CA ALA A 37 17.96 0.95 0.71
C ALA A 37 16.74 0.79 -0.20
N GLY A 38 15.56 1.13 0.29
CA GLY A 38 14.35 1.34 -0.48
C GLY A 38 13.79 0.11 -1.21
N ARG A 39 14.04 -1.10 -0.73
CA ARG A 39 13.70 -2.35 -1.46
C ARG A 39 12.22 -2.50 -1.75
N LYS A 40 11.35 -2.24 -0.76
CA LYS A 40 9.88 -2.27 -0.95
C LYS A 40 9.41 -1.14 -1.86
N PHE A 41 10.05 0.03 -1.79
CA PHE A 41 9.79 1.16 -2.70
C PHE A 41 10.16 0.82 -4.16
N LEU A 42 11.28 0.15 -4.40
CA LEU A 42 11.67 -0.35 -5.72
C LEU A 42 10.66 -1.37 -6.26
N MET A 43 10.15 -2.25 -5.40
CA MET A 43 9.12 -3.22 -5.78
C MET A 43 7.79 -2.53 -6.16
N ALA A 44 7.39 -1.50 -5.43
CA ALA A 44 6.19 -0.71 -5.76
C ALA A 44 6.28 -0.06 -7.16
N GLY A 45 7.49 0.26 -7.63
CA GLY A 45 7.76 0.81 -8.95
C GLY A 45 7.92 -0.21 -10.08
N LYS A 46 7.69 -1.51 -9.84
CA LYS A 46 7.92 -2.56 -10.86
C LYS A 46 7.02 -2.40 -12.09
N SER A 47 5.74 -2.09 -11.90
CA SER A 47 4.75 -1.87 -12.96
C SER A 47 4.43 -0.39 -13.22
N GLY A 48 5.17 0.51 -12.59
CA GLY A 48 4.97 1.96 -12.64
C GLY A 48 4.84 2.54 -11.23
N LEU A 49 5.76 3.43 -10.87
CA LEU A 49 5.79 4.05 -9.55
C LEU A 49 4.66 5.09 -9.42
N ASN A 50 3.64 4.75 -8.68
CA ASN A 50 2.55 5.67 -8.36
C ASN A 50 2.89 6.42 -7.06
N LEU A 51 3.33 7.68 -7.20
CA LEU A 51 3.83 8.50 -6.08
C LEU A 51 2.71 9.03 -5.19
N THR A 52 1.69 9.59 -5.83
CA THR A 52 0.57 10.25 -5.16
C THR A 52 -0.63 10.30 -6.09
N LYS A 53 -1.70 10.98 -5.68
CA LYS A 53 -2.89 11.20 -6.49
C LYS A 53 -3.27 12.67 -6.52
N ASP A 54 -3.45 13.21 -7.72
CA ASP A 54 -3.85 14.61 -7.97
C ASP A 54 -5.35 14.77 -7.77
N GLU A 55 -5.75 15.02 -6.53
CA GLU A 55 -7.14 15.26 -6.12
C GLU A 55 -7.20 16.27 -4.97
N THR A 56 -8.41 16.73 -4.64
CA THR A 56 -8.59 17.65 -3.51
C THR A 56 -8.14 17.00 -2.20
N PHE A 57 -7.60 17.79 -1.27
CA PHE A 57 -7.15 17.27 0.02
C PHE A 57 -8.27 16.57 0.80
N GLU A 58 -9.49 17.08 0.69
CA GLU A 58 -10.67 16.47 1.31
C GLU A 58 -10.91 15.04 0.81
N ASN A 59 -10.82 14.79 -0.50
CA ASN A 59 -10.94 13.44 -1.05
C ASN A 59 -9.75 12.57 -0.68
N PHE A 60 -8.54 13.14 -0.74
CA PHE A 60 -7.29 12.45 -0.42
C PHE A 60 -7.28 11.89 1.01
N GLN A 61 -7.63 12.70 2.01
CA GLN A 61 -7.65 12.27 3.40
C GLN A 61 -8.69 11.17 3.71
N ARG A 62 -9.82 11.13 2.97
CA ARG A 62 -10.84 10.08 3.12
C ARG A 62 -10.34 8.67 2.79
N ALA A 63 -9.24 8.57 2.06
CA ALA A 63 -8.63 7.28 1.72
C ALA A 63 -8.00 6.57 2.93
N TYR A 64 -7.71 7.29 4.03
CA TYR A 64 -7.10 6.74 5.24
C TYR A 64 -8.16 6.35 6.28
N TRP A 65 -8.86 5.28 5.98
CA TRP A 65 -10.07 4.83 6.69
C TRP A 65 -9.94 4.75 8.22
N GLY A 66 -10.79 5.52 8.92
CA GLY A 66 -10.86 5.54 10.38
C GLY A 66 -9.70 6.25 11.08
N ARG A 67 -8.69 6.74 10.33
CA ARG A 67 -7.53 7.46 10.88
C ARG A 67 -7.39 8.89 10.36
N GLN A 68 -8.38 9.40 9.62
CA GLN A 68 -8.34 10.76 9.07
C GLN A 68 -8.08 11.84 10.12
N PRO A 69 -8.72 11.84 11.30
CA PRO A 69 -8.48 12.90 12.30
C PRO A 69 -7.03 12.97 12.78
N LEU A 70 -6.33 11.83 12.81
CA LEU A 70 -4.96 11.73 13.28
C LEU A 70 -3.95 12.02 12.16
N LEU A 71 -4.23 11.58 10.94
CA LEU A 71 -3.35 11.75 9.80
C LEU A 71 -3.55 13.05 9.04
N ALA A 72 -4.75 13.64 9.05
CA ALA A 72 -5.06 14.85 8.29
C ALA A 72 -4.12 16.03 8.58
N PRO A 73 -3.78 16.38 9.85
CA PRO A 73 -2.81 17.43 10.13
C PRO A 73 -1.45 17.16 9.50
N ILE A 74 -0.98 15.91 9.54
CA ILE A 74 0.30 15.47 8.99
C ILE A 74 0.29 15.53 7.46
N LEU A 75 -0.73 14.95 6.84
CA LEU A 75 -0.93 14.94 5.39
C LEU A 75 -1.12 16.37 4.83
N GLY A 76 -1.75 17.25 5.61
CA GLY A 76 -1.96 18.65 5.24
C GLY A 76 -0.66 19.43 5.07
N THR A 77 0.42 19.03 5.74
CA THR A 77 1.74 19.69 5.63
C THR A 77 2.57 19.21 4.45
N PHE A 78 2.17 18.11 3.79
CA PHE A 78 2.88 17.55 2.63
C PHE A 78 1.89 16.88 1.69
N GLN A 79 1.16 17.70 0.95
CA GLN A 79 0.09 17.30 0.04
C GLN A 79 0.63 16.77 -1.30
N SER A 80 -0.27 16.35 -2.17
CA SER A 80 0.06 15.83 -3.50
C SER A 80 0.96 16.78 -4.31
N LYS A 81 0.67 18.09 -4.30
CA LYS A 81 1.48 19.13 -4.96
C LYS A 81 2.91 19.19 -4.42
N ASP A 82 3.08 19.00 -3.10
CA ASP A 82 4.39 19.05 -2.46
C ASP A 82 5.21 17.80 -2.79
N ILE A 83 4.54 16.64 -2.89
CA ILE A 83 5.16 15.37 -3.32
C ILE A 83 5.60 15.46 -4.77
N ILE A 84 4.79 16.06 -5.65
CA ILE A 84 5.15 16.34 -7.04
C ILE A 84 6.40 17.23 -7.10
N ALA A 85 6.36 18.37 -6.42
CA ALA A 85 7.49 19.31 -6.38
C ALA A 85 8.77 18.68 -5.82
N TRP A 86 8.65 17.85 -4.78
CA TRP A 86 9.77 17.10 -4.21
C TRP A 86 10.37 16.10 -5.23
N ALA A 87 9.52 15.35 -5.92
CA ALA A 87 9.96 14.35 -6.90
C ALA A 87 10.59 15.02 -8.13
N ASP A 88 10.00 16.11 -8.62
CA ASP A 88 10.53 16.89 -9.76
C ASP A 88 11.86 17.58 -9.36
N GLY A 89 11.99 18.05 -8.13
CA GLY A 89 13.26 18.55 -7.58
C GLY A 89 14.37 17.49 -7.47
N LEU A 90 14.02 16.20 -7.61
CA LEU A 90 14.95 15.07 -7.74
C LEU A 90 15.12 14.60 -9.20
N GLY A 91 14.57 15.33 -10.16
CA GLY A 91 14.67 15.02 -11.58
C GLY A 91 13.70 13.95 -12.07
N ALA A 92 12.59 13.69 -11.36
CA ALA A 92 11.64 12.65 -11.75
C ALA A 92 10.77 13.02 -12.96
N GLU A 93 10.56 14.32 -13.23
CA GLU A 93 9.67 14.81 -14.28
C GLU A 93 8.31 14.11 -14.22
N THR A 94 7.49 14.46 -13.26
CA THR A 94 6.23 13.75 -13.03
C THR A 94 5.15 14.10 -14.03
N PHE A 95 4.18 13.20 -14.20
CA PHE A 95 2.95 13.46 -14.96
C PHE A 95 1.73 12.85 -14.28
N VAL A 96 0.55 13.40 -14.57
CA VAL A 96 -0.73 12.92 -14.06
C VAL A 96 -1.39 12.02 -15.09
N GLY A 97 -1.65 10.77 -14.73
CA GLY A 97 -2.38 9.82 -15.57
C GLY A 97 -3.90 10.06 -15.58
N SER A 98 -4.62 9.37 -16.46
CA SER A 98 -6.07 9.51 -16.65
C SER A 98 -6.91 9.23 -15.37
N THR A 99 -6.38 8.47 -14.43
CA THR A 99 -7.00 8.15 -13.13
C THR A 99 -6.55 9.08 -12.01
N LYS A 100 -5.96 10.22 -12.34
CA LYS A 100 -5.40 11.19 -11.40
C LYS A 100 -4.19 10.67 -10.59
N ARG A 101 -3.64 9.50 -10.93
CA ARG A 101 -2.41 8.97 -10.34
C ARG A 101 -1.20 9.70 -10.91
N VAL A 102 -0.24 10.01 -10.05
CA VAL A 102 0.98 10.73 -10.42
C VAL A 102 2.15 9.76 -10.54
N PHE A 103 2.84 9.79 -11.66
CA PHE A 103 3.95 8.92 -11.99
C PHE A 103 5.17 9.73 -12.43
N PRO A 104 6.42 9.27 -12.17
CA PRO A 104 7.57 9.78 -12.89
C PRO A 104 7.49 9.37 -14.37
N LYS A 105 7.94 10.21 -15.31
CA LYS A 105 7.92 9.93 -16.77
C LYS A 105 8.55 8.56 -17.10
N VAL A 106 9.64 8.23 -16.44
CA VAL A 106 10.33 6.95 -16.66
C VAL A 106 9.59 5.74 -16.06
N MET A 107 8.48 5.94 -15.38
CA MET A 107 7.65 4.91 -14.73
C MET A 107 8.39 4.03 -13.70
N LYS A 108 9.65 4.26 -13.40
CA LYS A 108 10.51 3.45 -12.54
C LYS A 108 10.83 4.16 -11.23
N ALA A 109 10.93 3.40 -10.14
CA ALA A 109 11.35 3.92 -8.83
C ALA A 109 12.87 4.13 -8.73
N SER A 110 13.66 3.36 -9.47
CA SER A 110 15.12 3.34 -9.29
C SER A 110 15.85 4.64 -9.62
N PRO A 111 15.49 5.43 -10.66
CA PRO A 111 16.11 6.72 -10.88
C PRO A 111 15.84 7.70 -9.74
N LEU A 112 14.58 7.81 -9.32
CA LEU A 112 14.17 8.68 -8.21
C LEU A 112 14.90 8.31 -6.91
N LEU A 113 14.97 7.01 -6.58
CA LEU A 113 15.68 6.56 -5.39
C LEU A 113 17.17 6.88 -5.46
N ARG A 114 17.83 6.72 -6.61
CA ARG A 114 19.26 7.07 -6.78
C ARG A 114 19.52 8.55 -6.57
N SER A 115 18.71 9.42 -7.19
CA SER A 115 18.82 10.88 -7.00
C SER A 115 18.61 11.26 -5.53
N TRP A 116 17.66 10.62 -4.87
CA TRP A 116 17.39 10.88 -3.46
C TRP A 116 18.54 10.44 -2.56
N LEU A 117 19.10 9.24 -2.77
CA LEU A 117 20.26 8.76 -2.02
C LEU A 117 21.51 9.61 -2.27
N ALA A 118 21.72 10.08 -3.51
CA ALA A 118 22.80 11.02 -3.82
C ALA A 118 22.65 12.33 -3.03
N ARG A 119 21.46 12.94 -3.04
CA ARG A 119 21.16 14.14 -2.24
C ARG A 119 21.44 13.93 -0.74
N LEU A 120 21.00 12.80 -0.18
CA LEU A 120 21.27 12.47 1.23
C LEU A 120 22.77 12.33 1.51
N SER A 121 23.51 11.70 0.60
CA SER A 121 24.98 11.59 0.68
C SER A 121 25.66 12.97 0.66
N ASP A 122 25.23 13.84 -0.25
CA ASP A 122 25.76 15.23 -0.35
C ASP A 122 25.44 16.05 0.92
N GLN A 123 24.35 15.74 1.60
CA GLN A 123 24.00 16.31 2.91
C GLN A 123 24.77 15.68 4.08
N GLY A 124 25.65 14.71 3.82
CA GLY A 124 26.46 14.04 4.84
C GLY A 124 25.75 12.94 5.62
N VAL A 125 24.63 12.41 5.11
CA VAL A 125 23.92 11.28 5.73
C VAL A 125 24.74 9.99 5.56
N THR A 126 24.99 9.27 6.65
CA THR A 126 25.66 7.99 6.64
C THR A 126 24.65 6.86 6.53
N LEU A 127 24.70 6.04 5.47
CA LEU A 127 23.86 4.85 5.31
C LEU A 127 24.66 3.60 5.70
N ARG A 128 24.21 2.91 6.76
CA ARG A 128 24.75 1.63 7.24
C ARG A 128 23.82 0.50 6.79
N THR A 129 24.21 -0.29 5.83
CA THR A 129 23.47 -1.47 5.35
C THR A 129 23.91 -2.73 6.09
N ARG A 130 23.04 -3.76 6.14
CA ARG A 130 23.20 -4.99 6.92
C ARG A 130 23.34 -4.72 8.43
N TRP A 131 22.75 -3.64 8.89
CA TRP A 131 22.61 -3.28 10.29
C TRP A 131 21.18 -3.62 10.74
N ARG A 132 20.99 -4.80 11.28
CA ARG A 132 19.70 -5.27 11.79
C ARG A 132 19.51 -4.77 13.21
N TRP A 133 18.48 -3.98 13.42
CA TRP A 133 18.11 -3.53 14.76
C TRP A 133 17.73 -4.73 15.66
N ALA A 134 18.33 -4.82 16.83
CA ALA A 134 18.15 -5.88 17.84
C ALA A 134 17.40 -5.41 19.09
N GLY A 135 17.05 -4.11 19.17
CA GLY A 135 16.36 -3.52 20.30
C GLY A 135 17.11 -2.34 20.89
N GLY A 136 16.66 -1.90 22.08
CA GLY A 136 17.27 -0.78 22.80
C GLY A 136 16.42 -0.37 24.00
N ASP A 137 16.85 0.62 24.74
CA ASP A 137 16.17 1.17 25.95
C ASP A 137 15.54 2.57 25.68
N GLY A 138 15.56 3.04 24.43
CA GLY A 138 15.13 4.37 24.03
C GLY A 138 16.26 5.42 23.99
N ARG A 139 17.44 5.08 24.52
CA ARG A 139 18.64 5.90 24.46
C ARG A 139 19.76 5.20 23.72
N THR A 140 19.98 3.93 23.98
CA THR A 140 20.94 3.06 23.32
C THR A 140 20.20 2.10 22.41
N PHE A 141 20.65 1.95 21.16
CA PHE A 141 20.08 1.09 20.14
C PHE A 141 21.14 0.10 19.68
N ALA A 142 20.85 -1.20 19.85
CA ALA A 142 21.74 -2.30 19.47
C ALA A 142 21.44 -2.82 18.06
N PHE A 143 22.50 -3.20 17.36
CA PHE A 143 22.43 -3.72 15.98
C PHE A 143 23.27 -4.98 15.83
N GLU A 144 22.72 -5.96 15.13
CA GLU A 144 23.50 -7.06 14.56
C GLU A 144 24.08 -6.59 13.22
N THR A 145 25.39 -6.65 13.09
CA THR A 145 26.11 -6.22 11.87
C THR A 145 27.08 -7.32 11.41
N PRO A 146 27.64 -7.24 10.19
CA PRO A 146 28.66 -8.19 9.74
C PRO A 146 29.92 -8.20 10.62
N GLU A 147 30.19 -7.09 11.30
CA GLU A 147 31.35 -6.92 12.19
C GLU A 147 31.04 -7.26 13.67
N GLY A 148 29.86 -7.84 13.94
CA GLY A 148 29.35 -8.14 15.28
C GLY A 148 28.33 -7.14 15.79
N THR A 149 28.03 -7.20 17.08
CA THR A 149 27.05 -6.30 17.72
C THR A 149 27.65 -4.88 17.83
N GLN A 150 26.87 -3.89 17.42
CA GLN A 150 27.19 -2.46 17.53
C GLN A 150 26.10 -1.73 18.28
N GLU A 151 26.46 -0.68 19.00
CA GLU A 151 25.53 0.16 19.73
C GLU A 151 25.67 1.63 19.30
N LEU A 152 24.54 2.33 19.22
CA LEU A 152 24.47 3.77 18.95
C LEU A 152 23.63 4.45 20.02
N CYS A 153 24.11 5.63 20.48
CA CYS A 153 23.45 6.48 21.47
C CYS A 153 23.16 7.86 20.85
N PRO A 154 22.12 7.99 20.00
CA PRO A 154 21.77 9.25 19.35
C PRO A 154 21.05 10.20 20.29
N ASP A 155 21.01 11.49 19.95
CA ASP A 155 20.17 12.49 20.65
C ASP A 155 18.67 12.29 20.31
N VAL A 156 18.35 11.71 19.11
CA VAL A 156 16.98 11.43 18.67
C VAL A 156 16.96 10.24 17.69
N THR A 157 15.88 9.47 17.75
CA THR A 157 15.69 8.26 16.89
C THR A 157 14.37 8.29 16.15
N ILE A 158 14.40 7.98 14.86
CA ILE A 158 13.22 7.75 14.03
C ILE A 158 13.13 6.26 13.69
N LEU A 159 12.08 5.59 14.15
CA LEU A 159 11.77 4.22 13.80
C LEU A 159 10.90 4.20 12.54
N ALA A 160 11.43 3.62 11.46
CA ALA A 160 10.80 3.53 10.13
C ALA A 160 10.77 2.07 9.64
N LEU A 161 10.34 1.16 10.52
CA LEU A 161 10.55 -0.29 10.41
C LEU A 161 9.55 -0.98 9.45
N GLY A 162 8.57 -0.23 8.91
CA GLY A 162 7.57 -0.76 7.99
C GLY A 162 6.55 -1.68 8.66
N GLY A 163 5.67 -2.28 7.86
CA GLY A 163 4.66 -3.24 8.33
C GLY A 163 5.17 -4.69 8.32
N ALA A 164 4.28 -5.63 7.98
CA ALA A 164 4.55 -7.08 7.99
C ALA A 164 4.39 -7.75 6.61
N SER A 165 4.27 -6.97 5.53
CA SER A 165 4.17 -7.51 4.17
C SER A 165 5.54 -7.47 3.46
N TRP A 166 5.83 -8.51 2.67
CA TRP A 166 7.11 -8.68 1.97
C TRP A 166 8.33 -8.82 2.90
N PRO A 167 8.39 -9.84 3.78
CA PRO A 167 9.50 -10.03 4.72
C PRO A 167 10.88 -10.10 4.05
N ARG A 168 10.93 -10.67 2.84
CA ARG A 168 12.16 -10.75 2.02
C ARG A 168 12.74 -9.37 1.69
N LEU A 169 11.90 -8.33 1.65
CA LEU A 169 12.31 -6.96 1.35
C LEU A 169 12.61 -6.13 2.61
N GLY A 170 12.40 -6.70 3.81
CA GLY A 170 12.70 -6.05 5.09
C GLY A 170 11.48 -5.58 5.88
N SER A 171 10.26 -5.80 5.39
CA SER A 171 9.01 -5.48 6.09
C SER A 171 8.44 -6.77 6.66
N ASP A 172 9.00 -7.24 7.79
CA ASP A 172 8.72 -8.55 8.39
C ASP A 172 7.89 -8.49 9.68
N GLY A 173 7.63 -7.28 10.22
CA GLY A 173 6.89 -7.09 11.45
C GLY A 173 7.59 -7.59 12.71
N ALA A 174 8.84 -8.07 12.63
CA ALA A 174 9.56 -8.66 13.77
C ALA A 174 9.75 -7.69 14.93
N TRP A 175 9.78 -6.39 14.66
CA TRP A 175 9.91 -5.32 15.63
C TRP A 175 8.76 -5.28 16.66
N THR A 176 7.59 -5.85 16.34
CA THR A 176 6.44 -5.86 17.25
C THR A 176 6.71 -6.56 18.59
N ALA A 177 7.57 -7.58 18.60
CA ALA A 177 7.96 -8.28 19.82
C ALA A 177 8.67 -7.33 20.81
N TRP A 178 9.55 -6.47 20.32
CA TRP A 178 10.22 -5.47 21.16
C TRP A 178 9.23 -4.46 21.72
N PHE A 179 8.32 -3.92 20.89
CA PHE A 179 7.28 -2.97 21.33
C PHE A 179 6.36 -3.58 22.38
N ALA A 180 5.94 -4.85 22.22
CA ALA A 180 5.15 -5.58 23.20
C ALA A 180 5.91 -5.72 24.54
N GLY A 181 7.20 -6.03 24.48
CA GLY A 181 8.07 -6.10 25.67
C GLY A 181 8.17 -4.76 26.41
N GLN A 182 8.10 -3.65 25.69
CA GLN A 182 8.06 -2.28 26.27
C GLN A 182 6.66 -1.83 26.67
N LYS A 183 5.65 -2.70 26.53
CA LYS A 183 4.22 -2.39 26.79
C LYS A 183 3.68 -1.21 25.99
N ILE A 184 4.25 -0.97 24.80
CA ILE A 184 3.76 0.05 23.86
C ILE A 184 2.56 -0.53 23.11
N PRO A 185 1.39 0.12 23.11
CA PRO A 185 0.18 -0.37 22.45
C PRO A 185 0.35 -0.63 20.95
N LEU A 186 -0.04 -1.83 20.52
CA LEU A 186 -0.01 -2.28 19.15
C LEU A 186 -1.39 -2.75 18.69
N ALA A 187 -1.80 -2.37 17.49
CA ALA A 187 -2.90 -2.99 16.77
C ALA A 187 -2.37 -4.20 15.99
N PRO A 188 -3.08 -5.35 16.01
CA PRO A 188 -2.66 -6.54 15.24
C PRO A 188 -2.54 -6.23 13.75
N PHE A 189 -1.50 -6.76 13.12
CA PHE A 189 -1.36 -6.63 11.67
C PHE A 189 -2.45 -7.38 10.92
N THR A 190 -2.96 -6.72 9.88
CA THR A 190 -3.94 -7.27 8.95
C THR A 190 -3.51 -7.05 7.51
N PRO A 191 -3.76 -8.00 6.59
CA PRO A 191 -3.42 -7.81 5.19
C PRO A 191 -4.28 -6.74 4.55
N CYS A 192 -3.64 -5.77 3.87
CA CYS A 192 -4.28 -4.71 3.10
C CYS A 192 -3.83 -4.74 1.66
N ASN A 193 -4.73 -4.37 0.73
CA ASN A 193 -4.39 -4.40 -0.70
C ASN A 193 -3.86 -5.79 -1.13
N VAL A 194 -4.64 -6.81 -0.90
CA VAL A 194 -4.27 -8.21 -1.11
C VAL A 194 -5.27 -8.93 -2.00
N ALA A 195 -4.80 -9.95 -2.71
CA ALA A 195 -5.62 -10.81 -3.54
C ALA A 195 -6.61 -11.66 -2.73
N VAL A 196 -7.71 -12.04 -3.38
CA VAL A 196 -8.69 -13.03 -2.87
C VAL A 196 -8.27 -14.41 -3.33
N ARG A 197 -8.25 -15.39 -2.43
CA ARG A 197 -7.95 -16.78 -2.74
C ARG A 197 -9.19 -17.49 -3.28
N ILE A 198 -9.04 -18.13 -4.44
CA ILE A 198 -10.09 -18.94 -5.08
C ILE A 198 -9.48 -20.26 -5.51
N ASP A 199 -10.13 -21.34 -5.15
CA ASP A 199 -9.79 -22.69 -5.59
C ASP A 199 -10.52 -22.93 -6.92
N TRP A 200 -9.81 -22.65 -8.03
CA TRP A 200 -10.36 -22.74 -9.36
C TRP A 200 -10.55 -24.18 -9.83
N SER A 201 -11.62 -24.42 -10.56
CA SER A 201 -11.72 -25.65 -11.33
C SER A 201 -10.79 -25.64 -12.56
N SER A 202 -10.46 -26.81 -13.09
CA SER A 202 -9.44 -26.99 -14.13
C SER A 202 -9.68 -26.14 -15.39
N HIS A 203 -10.95 -25.87 -15.75
CA HIS A 203 -11.26 -25.09 -16.95
C HIS A 203 -10.82 -23.62 -16.86
N MET A 204 -10.59 -23.09 -15.66
CA MET A 204 -10.12 -21.72 -15.45
C MET A 204 -8.65 -21.53 -15.80
N SER A 205 -7.86 -22.59 -15.92
CA SER A 205 -6.42 -22.52 -16.19
C SER A 205 -6.08 -21.73 -17.46
N THR A 206 -6.93 -21.81 -18.50
CA THR A 206 -6.77 -21.07 -19.76
C THR A 206 -6.99 -19.55 -19.62
N GLN A 207 -7.52 -19.12 -18.49
CA GLN A 207 -7.79 -17.70 -18.18
C GLN A 207 -6.72 -17.07 -17.28
N PHE A 208 -5.79 -17.85 -16.73
CA PHE A 208 -4.75 -17.32 -15.85
C PHE A 208 -3.86 -16.30 -16.57
N GLY A 209 -3.59 -15.20 -15.86
CA GLY A 209 -2.87 -14.03 -16.38
C GLY A 209 -3.75 -13.05 -17.16
N LYS A 210 -5.01 -13.39 -17.48
CA LYS A 210 -5.89 -12.51 -18.25
C LYS A 210 -6.53 -11.43 -17.38
N PRO A 211 -6.61 -10.19 -17.89
CA PRO A 211 -7.27 -9.10 -17.18
C PRO A 211 -8.80 -9.21 -17.28
N LEU A 212 -9.46 -9.07 -16.15
CA LEU A 212 -10.91 -8.90 -16.05
C LEU A 212 -11.21 -7.40 -16.01
N LYS A 213 -11.51 -6.81 -17.16
CA LYS A 213 -11.71 -5.37 -17.30
C LYS A 213 -13.18 -4.97 -17.29
N SER A 214 -13.44 -3.69 -16.96
CA SER A 214 -14.78 -3.08 -16.99
C SER A 214 -15.80 -3.93 -16.26
N VAL A 215 -15.55 -4.17 -14.97
CA VAL A 215 -16.45 -4.84 -14.04
C VAL A 215 -16.70 -3.96 -12.82
N THR A 216 -17.69 -4.31 -12.01
CA THR A 216 -17.90 -3.73 -10.69
C THR A 216 -17.86 -4.84 -9.65
N PHE A 217 -17.00 -4.70 -8.66
CA PHE A 217 -16.96 -5.56 -7.49
C PHE A 217 -17.98 -5.04 -6.48
N LEU A 218 -18.78 -5.96 -5.95
CA LEU A 218 -19.88 -5.66 -5.05
C LEU A 218 -19.65 -6.37 -3.73
N THR A 219 -19.64 -5.61 -2.66
CA THR A 219 -19.70 -6.11 -1.28
C THR A 219 -21.00 -5.61 -0.64
N ASN A 220 -21.32 -6.08 0.56
CA ASN A 220 -22.46 -5.54 1.29
C ASN A 220 -22.28 -4.07 1.67
N ALA A 221 -21.03 -3.58 1.72
CA ALA A 221 -20.70 -2.22 2.13
C ALA A 221 -20.64 -1.24 0.95
N ARG A 222 -20.20 -1.70 -0.24
CA ARG A 222 -19.94 -0.77 -1.37
C ARG A 222 -19.84 -1.46 -2.73
N ARG A 223 -19.81 -0.61 -3.73
CA ARG A 223 -19.62 -0.99 -5.15
C ARG A 223 -18.37 -0.30 -5.66
N VAL A 224 -17.41 -1.08 -6.18
CA VAL A 224 -16.15 -0.57 -6.69
C VAL A 224 -16.01 -0.95 -8.16
N ARG A 225 -16.05 0.06 -9.04
CA ARG A 225 -15.74 -0.14 -10.46
C ARG A 225 -14.23 -0.26 -10.63
N GLY A 226 -13.80 -1.30 -11.34
CA GLY A 226 -12.37 -1.54 -11.51
C GLY A 226 -12.06 -2.70 -12.43
N GLU A 227 -10.85 -3.19 -12.27
CA GLU A 227 -10.34 -4.36 -12.97
C GLU A 227 -9.60 -5.28 -12.01
N ALA A 228 -9.49 -6.54 -12.40
CA ALA A 228 -8.69 -7.54 -11.70
C ALA A 228 -7.91 -8.39 -12.72
N VAL A 229 -7.00 -9.19 -12.24
CA VAL A 229 -6.34 -10.27 -13.01
C VAL A 229 -6.80 -11.60 -12.44
N ILE A 230 -7.14 -12.53 -13.31
CA ILE A 230 -7.42 -13.91 -12.92
C ILE A 230 -6.07 -14.62 -12.78
N SER A 231 -5.61 -14.84 -11.54
CA SER A 231 -4.36 -15.56 -11.29
C SER A 231 -4.64 -17.02 -10.93
N ALA A 232 -3.62 -17.87 -10.99
CA ALA A 232 -3.74 -19.28 -10.59
C ALA A 232 -4.21 -19.46 -9.13
N LYS A 233 -4.11 -18.42 -8.31
CA LYS A 233 -4.43 -18.46 -6.88
C LYS A 233 -5.71 -17.67 -6.53
N GLY A 234 -6.36 -17.02 -7.50
CA GLY A 234 -7.58 -16.25 -7.28
C GLY A 234 -7.67 -14.98 -8.12
N LEU A 235 -8.27 -13.93 -7.54
CA LEU A 235 -8.41 -12.61 -8.17
C LEU A 235 -7.48 -11.60 -7.48
N GLU A 236 -6.73 -10.83 -8.28
CA GLU A 236 -5.82 -9.80 -7.82
C GLU A 236 -5.94 -8.53 -8.64
N GLY A 237 -5.38 -7.41 -8.17
CA GLY A 237 -5.42 -6.13 -8.88
C GLY A 237 -6.24 -5.08 -8.16
N SER A 238 -6.21 -3.84 -8.71
CA SER A 238 -6.69 -2.63 -8.00
C SER A 238 -8.14 -2.70 -7.53
N GLY A 239 -9.04 -3.29 -8.32
CA GLY A 239 -10.45 -3.41 -7.93
C GLY A 239 -10.67 -4.36 -6.75
N ILE A 240 -9.87 -5.43 -6.64
CA ILE A 240 -9.89 -6.35 -5.50
C ILE A 240 -9.23 -5.70 -4.27
N TYR A 241 -8.10 -5.02 -4.46
CA TYR A 241 -7.37 -4.40 -3.36
C TYR A 241 -8.21 -3.34 -2.65
N GLU A 242 -9.02 -2.60 -3.37
CA GLU A 242 -9.88 -1.57 -2.81
C GLU A 242 -10.99 -2.12 -1.90
N ILE A 243 -11.44 -3.36 -2.12
CA ILE A 243 -12.47 -4.03 -1.30
C ILE A 243 -11.88 -4.97 -0.24
N THR A 244 -10.55 -5.07 -0.11
CA THR A 244 -9.90 -5.98 0.84
C THR A 244 -10.41 -5.82 2.27
N ARG A 245 -10.61 -4.57 2.71
CA ARG A 245 -11.13 -4.26 4.04
C ARG A 245 -12.49 -4.90 4.31
N ASP A 246 -13.40 -4.87 3.33
CA ASP A 246 -14.72 -5.46 3.45
C ASP A 246 -14.62 -6.99 3.52
N LEU A 247 -13.73 -7.58 2.71
CA LEU A 247 -13.54 -9.01 2.64
C LEU A 247 -12.90 -9.60 3.91
N ARG A 248 -12.07 -8.82 4.62
CA ARG A 248 -11.55 -9.24 5.94
C ARG A 248 -12.66 -9.53 6.95
N GLN A 249 -13.81 -8.91 6.81
CA GLN A 249 -14.99 -9.11 7.66
C GLN A 249 -15.90 -10.23 7.16
N ASN A 250 -15.38 -11.14 6.32
CA ASN A 250 -16.12 -12.26 5.71
C ASN A 250 -17.38 -11.82 4.96
N LYS A 251 -17.31 -10.71 4.26
CA LYS A 251 -18.43 -10.21 3.45
C LYS A 251 -18.43 -10.86 2.09
N ASP A 252 -19.63 -11.14 1.60
CA ASP A 252 -19.83 -11.72 0.28
C ASP A 252 -19.24 -10.84 -0.82
N LEU A 253 -18.57 -11.49 -1.76
CA LEU A 253 -18.11 -10.88 -2.99
C LEU A 253 -19.02 -11.27 -4.14
N LYS A 254 -19.50 -10.28 -4.88
CA LYS A 254 -20.20 -10.46 -6.17
C LYS A 254 -19.53 -9.60 -7.24
N ILE A 255 -19.70 -9.98 -8.50
CA ILE A 255 -19.19 -9.21 -9.64
C ILE A 255 -20.32 -8.88 -10.60
N ASP A 256 -20.48 -7.59 -10.91
CA ASP A 256 -21.25 -7.14 -12.05
C ASP A 256 -20.35 -7.18 -13.29
N LEU A 257 -20.59 -8.13 -14.18
CA LEU A 257 -19.77 -8.36 -15.37
C LEU A 257 -20.02 -7.35 -16.49
N LEU A 258 -21.15 -6.64 -16.45
CA LEU A 258 -21.55 -5.64 -17.45
C LEU A 258 -22.11 -4.37 -16.77
N PRO A 259 -21.28 -3.60 -16.05
CA PRO A 259 -21.75 -2.48 -15.23
C PRO A 259 -22.43 -1.36 -16.04
N ASP A 260 -22.06 -1.20 -17.31
CA ASP A 260 -22.62 -0.17 -18.20
C ASP A 260 -23.94 -0.57 -18.88
N TRP A 261 -24.43 -1.79 -18.58
CA TRP A 261 -25.68 -2.29 -19.15
C TRP A 261 -26.74 -2.43 -18.06
N SER A 262 -27.95 -1.93 -18.36
CA SER A 262 -29.11 -2.19 -17.52
C SER A 262 -29.56 -3.65 -17.62
N LEU A 263 -30.26 -4.13 -16.60
CA LEU A 263 -30.84 -5.47 -16.59
C LEU A 263 -31.71 -5.72 -17.84
N ASN A 264 -32.60 -4.76 -18.16
CA ASN A 264 -33.47 -4.85 -19.34
C ASN A 264 -32.70 -4.95 -20.64
N LYS A 265 -31.59 -4.18 -20.80
CA LYS A 265 -30.73 -4.24 -21.99
C LYS A 265 -30.11 -5.62 -22.15
N ILE A 266 -29.63 -6.24 -21.06
CA ILE A 266 -29.06 -7.58 -21.06
C ILE A 266 -30.16 -8.60 -21.42
N THR A 267 -31.32 -8.57 -20.78
CA THR A 267 -32.43 -9.47 -21.03
C THR A 267 -32.90 -9.40 -22.49
N THR A 268 -33.07 -8.19 -23.02
CA THR A 268 -33.44 -7.99 -24.44
C THR A 268 -32.39 -8.58 -25.38
N ALA A 269 -31.11 -8.39 -25.06
CA ALA A 269 -30.02 -8.95 -25.89
C ALA A 269 -29.98 -10.49 -25.83
N LEU A 270 -30.29 -11.09 -24.69
CA LEU A 270 -30.35 -12.55 -24.50
C LEU A 270 -31.54 -13.18 -25.19
N ASN A 271 -32.65 -12.44 -25.36
CA ASN A 271 -33.85 -12.92 -26.07
C ASN A 271 -33.73 -12.90 -27.59
N LYS A 272 -32.64 -12.33 -28.13
CA LYS A 272 -32.40 -12.36 -29.60
C LYS A 272 -32.15 -13.79 -30.07
N PRO A 273 -32.57 -14.14 -31.29
CA PRO A 273 -32.31 -15.45 -31.86
C PRO A 273 -30.81 -15.76 -31.91
N LYS A 274 -30.43 -16.88 -31.33
CA LYS A 274 -29.02 -17.35 -31.34
C LYS A 274 -28.58 -17.78 -32.73
N GLY A 275 -29.51 -18.25 -33.58
CA GLY A 275 -29.24 -18.83 -34.89
C GLY A 275 -28.33 -20.06 -34.77
N LYS A 276 -27.42 -20.21 -35.72
CA LYS A 276 -26.44 -21.30 -35.76
C LYS A 276 -25.19 -21.06 -34.85
N ASN A 277 -25.16 -19.97 -34.10
CA ASN A 277 -24.00 -19.69 -33.25
C ASN A 277 -23.93 -20.60 -32.02
N SER A 278 -22.71 -20.95 -31.58
CA SER A 278 -22.52 -21.53 -30.25
C SER A 278 -22.96 -20.52 -29.15
N GLN A 279 -23.23 -21.00 -27.95
CA GLN A 279 -23.60 -20.17 -26.83
C GLN A 279 -22.54 -19.09 -26.54
N SER A 280 -21.27 -19.46 -26.55
CA SER A 280 -20.15 -18.56 -26.33
C SER A 280 -20.06 -17.47 -27.42
N THR A 281 -20.22 -17.86 -28.70
CA THR A 281 -20.23 -16.89 -29.81
C THR A 281 -21.43 -15.96 -29.73
N PHE A 282 -22.59 -16.45 -29.35
CA PHE A 282 -23.78 -15.63 -29.14
C PHE A 282 -23.57 -14.58 -28.04
N TRP A 283 -23.09 -14.98 -26.86
CA TRP A 283 -22.83 -14.05 -25.77
C TRP A 283 -21.75 -13.03 -26.11
N ARG A 284 -20.70 -13.44 -26.82
CA ARG A 284 -19.67 -12.51 -27.29
C ARG A 284 -20.22 -11.44 -28.22
N LYS A 285 -21.13 -11.83 -29.16
CA LYS A 285 -21.73 -10.91 -30.11
C LYS A 285 -22.84 -10.04 -29.49
N ALA A 286 -23.77 -10.65 -28.78
CA ALA A 286 -24.96 -10.00 -28.26
C ALA A 286 -24.68 -9.15 -27.02
N LEU A 287 -23.79 -9.61 -26.12
CA LEU A 287 -23.49 -8.97 -24.82
C LEU A 287 -22.11 -8.36 -24.75
N LYS A 288 -21.24 -8.58 -25.76
CA LYS A 288 -19.80 -8.26 -25.71
C LYS A 288 -19.09 -8.90 -24.48
N LEU A 289 -19.57 -10.07 -24.07
CA LEU A 289 -19.03 -10.81 -22.95
C LEU A 289 -17.81 -11.63 -23.41
N GLY A 290 -16.61 -11.24 -22.96
CA GLY A 290 -15.34 -11.89 -23.31
C GLY A 290 -15.20 -13.29 -22.70
N PRO A 291 -14.21 -14.08 -23.17
CA PRO A 291 -14.00 -15.45 -22.68
C PRO A 291 -13.77 -15.52 -21.18
N GLU A 292 -13.03 -14.57 -20.61
CA GLU A 292 -12.74 -14.45 -19.18
C GLU A 292 -14.02 -14.31 -18.35
N LYS A 293 -14.95 -13.45 -18.78
CA LYS A 293 -16.24 -13.23 -18.12
C LYS A 293 -17.17 -14.44 -18.26
N GLN A 294 -17.16 -15.09 -19.43
CA GLN A 294 -17.93 -16.33 -19.67
C GLN A 294 -17.41 -17.46 -18.79
N SER A 295 -16.09 -17.61 -18.66
CA SER A 295 -15.48 -18.63 -17.80
C SER A 295 -15.86 -18.43 -16.33
N LEU A 296 -15.90 -17.18 -15.85
CA LEU A 296 -16.36 -16.87 -14.48
C LEU A 296 -17.84 -17.22 -14.26
N LEU A 297 -18.72 -16.99 -15.26
CA LEU A 297 -20.11 -17.43 -15.17
C LEU A 297 -20.19 -18.95 -15.01
N HIS A 298 -19.42 -19.70 -15.80
CA HIS A 298 -19.38 -21.15 -15.70
C HIS A 298 -18.73 -21.66 -14.40
N GLU A 299 -17.76 -20.93 -13.85
CA GLU A 299 -17.09 -21.27 -12.60
C GLU A 299 -18.03 -21.16 -11.41
N PHE A 300 -18.76 -20.07 -11.31
CA PHE A 300 -19.50 -19.74 -10.10
C PHE A 300 -20.99 -20.06 -10.14
N ALA A 301 -21.55 -20.35 -11.33
CA ALA A 301 -23.00 -20.41 -11.50
C ALA A 301 -23.52 -21.60 -12.32
N ARG A 302 -22.76 -22.68 -12.43
CA ARG A 302 -23.29 -23.91 -13.05
C ARG A 302 -24.23 -24.65 -12.09
N PRO A 303 -25.37 -25.17 -12.62
CA PRO A 303 -25.92 -25.01 -13.98
C PRO A 303 -26.46 -23.61 -14.21
N LEU A 304 -26.23 -23.06 -15.41
CA LEU A 304 -26.69 -21.71 -15.74
C LEU A 304 -28.22 -21.68 -15.96
N PRO A 305 -28.89 -20.61 -15.54
CA PRO A 305 -30.31 -20.42 -15.79
C PRO A 305 -30.64 -20.43 -17.29
N ARG A 306 -31.76 -21.05 -17.67
CA ARG A 306 -32.27 -21.02 -19.05
C ARG A 306 -33.05 -19.75 -19.36
N ALA A 307 -33.74 -19.18 -18.36
CA ALA A 307 -34.48 -17.95 -18.50
C ALA A 307 -33.52 -16.74 -18.65
N SER A 308 -33.74 -15.94 -19.68
CA SER A 308 -32.89 -14.78 -19.99
C SER A 308 -32.86 -13.75 -18.85
N GLU A 309 -33.98 -13.57 -18.15
CA GLU A 309 -34.04 -12.64 -17.01
C GLU A 309 -33.15 -13.10 -15.84
N GLU A 310 -33.22 -14.40 -15.50
CA GLU A 310 -32.40 -14.96 -14.42
C GLU A 310 -30.91 -14.93 -14.77
N LEU A 311 -30.59 -15.22 -16.02
CA LEU A 311 -29.21 -15.11 -16.50
C LEU A 311 -28.71 -13.66 -16.49
N ALA A 312 -29.56 -12.70 -16.83
CA ALA A 312 -29.24 -11.28 -16.76
C ALA A 312 -29.00 -10.81 -15.32
N LYS A 313 -29.82 -11.24 -14.36
CA LYS A 313 -29.62 -10.98 -12.92
C LYS A 313 -28.27 -11.53 -12.46
N LEU A 314 -27.94 -12.74 -12.89
CA LEU A 314 -26.67 -13.38 -12.57
C LEU A 314 -25.46 -12.63 -13.14
N ILE A 315 -25.53 -12.17 -14.41
CA ILE A 315 -24.49 -11.34 -15.04
C ILE A 315 -24.29 -10.02 -14.26
N LYS A 316 -25.33 -9.45 -13.72
CA LYS A 316 -25.29 -8.22 -12.92
C LYS A 316 -24.81 -8.42 -11.49
N SER A 317 -24.84 -9.65 -10.98
CA SER A 317 -24.52 -9.94 -9.58
C SER A 317 -24.03 -11.38 -9.43
N LEU A 318 -22.93 -11.71 -10.12
CA LEU A 318 -22.33 -13.05 -10.07
C LEU A 318 -21.70 -13.27 -8.69
N PRO A 319 -22.17 -14.24 -7.90
CA PRO A 319 -21.57 -14.56 -6.61
C PRO A 319 -20.21 -15.21 -6.83
N VAL A 320 -19.19 -14.76 -6.08
CA VAL A 320 -17.84 -15.32 -6.14
C VAL A 320 -17.57 -16.11 -4.87
N ARG A 321 -17.46 -17.42 -4.99
CA ARG A 321 -17.02 -18.28 -3.89
C ARG A 321 -15.51 -18.14 -3.72
N HIS A 322 -15.05 -17.76 -2.53
CA HIS A 322 -13.64 -17.57 -2.22
C HIS A 322 -13.27 -18.12 -0.84
N GLN A 323 -11.98 -18.38 -0.64
CA GLN A 323 -11.40 -18.94 0.58
C GLN A 323 -10.77 -17.85 1.47
N GLY A 324 -11.28 -16.62 1.37
CA GLY A 324 -10.73 -15.47 2.07
C GLY A 324 -9.58 -14.80 1.34
N LEU A 325 -8.81 -14.02 2.07
CA LEU A 325 -7.69 -13.25 1.55
C LEU A 325 -6.42 -14.10 1.45
N ARG A 326 -5.50 -13.69 0.60
CA ARG A 326 -4.15 -14.24 0.54
C ARG A 326 -3.38 -13.87 1.81
N PRO A 327 -2.31 -14.65 2.18
CA PRO A 327 -1.48 -14.36 3.33
C PRO A 327 -0.90 -12.94 3.34
N ILE A 328 -0.61 -12.43 4.55
CA ILE A 328 -0.13 -11.06 4.75
C ILE A 328 1.21 -10.80 4.05
N GLU A 329 2.05 -11.82 3.92
CA GLU A 329 3.34 -11.77 3.24
C GLU A 329 3.21 -11.48 1.74
N GLU A 330 2.04 -11.75 1.16
CA GLU A 330 1.72 -11.48 -0.25
C GLU A 330 0.93 -10.17 -0.43
N ALA A 331 0.56 -9.50 0.66
CA ALA A 331 -0.15 -8.24 0.61
C ALA A 331 0.77 -7.10 0.15
N ILE A 332 0.20 -6.09 -0.52
CA ILE A 332 0.96 -4.88 -0.90
C ILE A 332 1.30 -4.06 0.34
N SER A 333 0.38 -4.02 1.32
CA SER A 333 0.54 -3.28 2.56
C SER A 333 -0.16 -3.96 3.73
N THR A 334 0.08 -3.44 4.92
CA THR A 334 -0.56 -3.90 6.16
C THR A 334 -1.31 -2.75 6.84
N GLY A 335 -2.41 -3.07 7.50
CA GLY A 335 -3.01 -2.26 8.55
C GLY A 335 -2.58 -2.81 9.91
N GLY A 336 -2.76 -2.03 10.98
CA GLY A 336 -2.22 -2.35 12.29
C GLY A 336 -0.81 -1.77 12.48
N GLY A 337 -0.19 -2.09 13.61
CA GLY A 337 1.10 -1.56 14.01
C GLY A 337 1.01 -0.72 15.26
N VAL A 338 1.88 0.29 15.44
CA VAL A 338 1.91 1.15 16.62
C VAL A 338 0.63 1.97 16.68
N SER A 339 -0.12 1.82 17.78
CA SER A 339 -1.34 2.59 18.02
C SER A 339 -1.00 4.08 18.17
N PHE A 340 -1.82 4.94 17.56
CA PHE A 340 -1.66 6.40 17.75
C PHE A 340 -1.86 6.83 19.21
N ASP A 341 -2.55 6.04 20.03
CA ASP A 341 -2.69 6.31 21.46
C ASP A 341 -1.35 6.23 22.21
N ALA A 342 -0.38 5.49 21.67
CA ALA A 342 0.99 5.41 22.21
C ALA A 342 1.85 6.62 21.85
N LEU A 343 1.40 7.47 20.91
CA LEU A 343 2.15 8.57 20.35
C LEU A 343 1.53 9.90 20.74
N ASP A 344 2.35 10.93 20.80
CA ASP A 344 1.88 12.30 20.83
C ASP A 344 1.60 12.84 19.40
N GLU A 345 1.20 14.10 19.29
CA GLU A 345 0.91 14.76 18.02
C GLU A 345 2.15 14.92 17.10
N THR A 346 3.34 14.75 17.65
CA THR A 346 4.61 14.80 16.90
C THR A 346 5.02 13.45 16.33
N LEU A 347 4.28 12.38 16.62
CA LEU A 347 4.59 10.97 16.39
C LEU A 347 5.72 10.44 17.29
N MET A 348 6.04 11.10 18.39
CA MET A 348 6.97 10.65 19.41
C MET A 348 6.27 9.66 20.34
N ILE A 349 6.96 8.59 20.72
CA ILE A 349 6.45 7.61 21.70
C ILE A 349 6.36 8.29 23.06
N LYS A 350 5.15 8.36 23.65
CA LYS A 350 4.90 9.05 24.93
C LYS A 350 5.78 8.53 26.07
N SER A 351 6.06 7.23 26.08
CA SER A 351 6.90 6.58 27.11
C SER A 351 8.40 6.64 26.83
N MET A 352 8.82 7.11 25.63
CA MET A 352 10.22 7.14 25.19
C MET A 352 10.53 8.49 24.51
N PRO A 353 10.80 9.57 25.31
CA PRO A 353 11.14 10.87 24.74
C PRO A 353 12.34 10.81 23.78
N GLY A 354 12.23 11.48 22.64
CA GLY A 354 13.24 11.46 21.59
C GLY A 354 13.13 10.30 20.59
N VAL A 355 12.16 9.38 20.76
CA VAL A 355 11.93 8.25 19.83
C VAL A 355 10.60 8.44 19.09
N PHE A 356 10.66 8.46 17.76
CA PHE A 356 9.52 8.72 16.89
C PHE A 356 9.22 7.49 16.01
N CYS A 357 7.95 7.27 15.66
CA CYS A 357 7.51 6.21 14.76
C CYS A 357 6.91 6.79 13.48
N VAL A 358 7.28 6.24 12.30
CA VAL A 358 6.82 6.77 11.00
C VAL A 358 6.49 5.67 9.99
N GLY A 359 5.65 6.01 9.02
CA GLY A 359 5.36 5.15 7.88
C GLY A 359 4.38 4.02 8.19
N GLU A 360 4.57 2.90 7.51
CA GLU A 360 3.65 1.75 7.55
C GLU A 360 3.71 0.98 8.90
N MET A 361 4.64 1.30 9.79
CA MET A 361 4.64 0.73 11.14
C MET A 361 3.56 1.34 12.05
N LEU A 362 2.95 2.45 11.66
CA LEU A 362 1.83 3.08 12.38
C LEU A 362 0.50 2.39 12.04
N ASP A 363 -0.46 2.41 12.97
CA ASP A 363 -1.78 1.81 12.77
C ASP A 363 -2.67 2.64 11.84
N TRP A 364 -2.42 2.54 10.54
CA TRP A 364 -3.27 3.09 9.50
C TRP A 364 -3.30 2.19 8.26
N GLU A 365 -4.32 2.36 7.42
CA GLU A 365 -4.44 1.69 6.13
C GLU A 365 -5.01 2.62 5.07
N ALA A 366 -4.64 2.39 3.82
CA ALA A 366 -5.18 3.11 2.66
C ALA A 366 -5.20 2.18 1.42
N PRO A 367 -6.03 2.48 0.41
CA PRO A 367 -6.01 1.75 -0.85
C PRO A 367 -4.70 2.00 -1.62
N THR A 368 -4.47 1.19 -2.67
CA THR A 368 -3.44 1.50 -3.66
C THR A 368 -3.82 2.76 -4.45
N GLY A 369 -2.83 3.39 -5.08
CA GLY A 369 -3.11 4.59 -5.90
C GLY A 369 -2.28 5.81 -5.50
N GLY A 370 -1.16 5.61 -4.81
CA GLY A 370 -0.25 6.66 -4.35
C GLY A 370 -0.40 7.01 -2.88
N TYR A 371 -1.51 6.66 -2.24
CA TYR A 371 -1.78 7.00 -0.83
C TYR A 371 -0.76 6.44 0.14
N LEU A 372 -0.31 5.19 -0.06
CA LEU A 372 0.65 4.52 0.82
C LEU A 372 2.01 5.24 0.83
N ILE A 373 2.51 5.60 -0.34
CA ILE A 373 3.78 6.34 -0.47
C ILE A 373 3.61 7.76 0.09
N SER A 374 2.49 8.42 -0.22
CA SER A 374 2.21 9.76 0.30
C SER A 374 2.22 9.83 1.82
N ALA A 375 1.53 8.90 2.50
CA ALA A 375 1.53 8.86 3.97
C ALA A 375 2.91 8.50 4.54
N ALA A 376 3.64 7.60 3.90
CA ALA A 376 5.01 7.27 4.30
C ALA A 376 5.92 8.51 4.22
N LEU A 377 5.85 9.27 3.13
CA LEU A 377 6.61 10.52 2.95
C LEU A 377 6.16 11.59 3.95
N ALA A 378 4.85 11.80 4.09
CA ALA A 378 4.30 12.84 4.97
C ALA A 378 4.66 12.59 6.45
N THR A 379 4.50 11.35 6.93
CA THR A 379 4.84 10.99 8.32
C THR A 379 6.34 11.08 8.58
N GLY A 380 7.18 10.65 7.62
CA GLY A 380 8.64 10.81 7.71
C GLY A 380 9.07 12.28 7.78
N ARG A 381 8.48 13.12 6.89
CA ARG A 381 8.73 14.56 6.88
C ARG A 381 8.29 15.22 8.18
N TRP A 382 7.09 14.88 8.66
CA TRP A 382 6.55 15.39 9.92
C TRP A 382 7.48 15.09 11.08
N ALA A 383 7.77 13.81 11.33
CA ALA A 383 8.62 13.41 12.45
C ALA A 383 10.04 13.94 12.33
N GLY A 384 10.64 13.99 11.13
CA GLY A 384 11.95 14.61 10.94
C GLY A 384 11.97 16.10 11.30
N THR A 385 10.89 16.84 10.96
CA THR A 385 10.74 18.24 11.38
C THR A 385 10.54 18.36 12.89
N LYS A 386 9.65 17.54 13.49
CA LYS A 386 9.38 17.56 14.92
C LYS A 386 10.57 17.11 15.78
N ALA A 387 11.35 16.16 15.29
CA ALA A 387 12.60 15.74 15.92
C ALA A 387 13.64 16.88 15.92
N THR A 388 13.71 17.66 14.84
CA THR A 388 14.56 18.85 14.79
C THR A 388 14.14 19.89 15.84
N GLU A 389 12.83 20.19 15.93
CA GLU A 389 12.27 21.10 16.94
C GLU A 389 12.55 20.60 18.38
N TYR A 390 12.42 19.28 18.60
CA TYR A 390 12.72 18.63 19.88
C TYR A 390 14.19 18.87 20.29
N LEU A 391 15.13 18.64 19.38
CA LEU A 391 16.56 18.83 19.64
C LEU A 391 16.92 20.30 19.94
N GLN A 392 16.26 21.26 19.27
CA GLN A 392 16.46 22.68 19.50
C GLN A 392 16.03 23.11 20.91
N ARG A 393 14.89 22.59 21.40
CA ARG A 393 14.38 22.86 22.75
C ARG A 393 15.27 22.31 23.86
N GLN A 394 16.05 21.27 23.62
CA GLN A 394 16.98 20.70 24.59
C GLN A 394 18.29 21.48 24.70
N THR A 395 18.50 22.45 23.85
CA THR A 395 19.73 23.26 23.80
C THR A 395 19.58 24.60 24.53
N HIS A 396 18.37 24.95 24.94
CA HIS A 396 17.99 26.07 25.78
C HIS A 396 17.60 25.63 27.19
#